data_0cb0bed4f3126029403313f98d921d79
#
_entry.id   0cb0bed4f3126029403313f98d921d79
#
_cell.length_a   1.000
_cell.length_b   1.000
_cell.length_c   1.000
_cell.angle_alpha   90.00
_cell.angle_beta   90.00
_cell.angle_gamma   90.00
#
_symmetry.space_group_name_H-M   'P 1'
#
loop_
_entity.id
_entity.type
_entity.pdbx_description
1 polymer ?
#
loop_
_entity_poly.entity_id
_entity_poly.type
_entity_poly.pdbx_seq_one_letter_code
_entity_poly.pdbx_strand_id
1 'polypeptide(L)'
;LRCELGYAEDEKILLCTGELLPNKNQITAIRAMDALRKKQPNVRLLLAGNGPTLPELQAEVTALGLQEYVEFLGYRTDLERYANIADVIVSCSYREGLPMNIVEGMLLGKPVAASYNRGHRELIVPDVTGYMVSPADADAFAERISILLGNSALTGRMGHAGYEKAQLYADTNVRQELQAVYEL
;
A
#
# COMPACT_ATOMS: atom_id res chain seq x y z
N LEU A 1 -1.15 -19.50 3.26
CA LEU A 1 -2.03 -18.47 2.70
C LEU A 1 -1.53 -17.98 1.33
N ARG A 2 -0.22 -17.70 1.13
CA ARG A 2 0.35 -17.31 -0.17
C ARG A 2 0.06 -18.35 -1.24
N CYS A 3 0.39 -19.63 -1.00
CA CYS A 3 0.10 -20.72 -1.93
C CYS A 3 -1.38 -20.90 -2.24
N GLU A 4 -2.27 -20.70 -1.25
CA GLU A 4 -3.73 -20.76 -1.45
C GLU A 4 -4.24 -19.65 -2.39
N LEU A 5 -3.59 -18.50 -2.37
CA LEU A 5 -3.89 -17.35 -3.23
C LEU A 5 -3.13 -17.41 -4.58
N GLY A 6 -2.27 -18.42 -4.78
CA GLY A 6 -1.54 -18.64 -6.02
C GLY A 6 -0.18 -17.93 -6.10
N TYR A 7 0.35 -17.42 -4.97
CA TYR A 7 1.64 -16.73 -4.93
C TYR A 7 2.74 -17.62 -4.35
N ALA A 8 3.96 -17.50 -4.87
CA ALA A 8 5.12 -18.21 -4.35
C ALA A 8 5.56 -17.64 -2.98
N GLU A 9 6.21 -18.49 -2.16
CA GLU A 9 6.65 -18.10 -0.82
C GLU A 9 7.73 -17.00 -0.84
N ASP A 10 8.59 -16.98 -1.86
CA ASP A 10 9.67 -16.02 -2.04
C ASP A 10 9.25 -14.78 -2.85
N GLU A 11 8.03 -14.77 -3.39
CA GLU A 11 7.49 -13.64 -4.15
C GLU A 11 7.24 -12.45 -3.23
N LYS A 12 7.68 -11.26 -3.65
CA LYS A 12 7.49 -10.01 -2.92
C LYS A 12 6.20 -9.33 -3.35
N ILE A 13 5.28 -9.17 -2.42
CA ILE A 13 3.93 -8.68 -2.70
C ILE A 13 3.79 -7.22 -2.24
N LEU A 14 3.47 -6.36 -3.19
CA LEU A 14 3.01 -4.99 -2.96
C LEU A 14 1.49 -4.96 -3.10
N LEU A 15 0.80 -4.35 -2.15
CA LEU A 15 -0.66 -4.22 -2.22
C LEU A 15 -1.07 -2.75 -2.28
N CYS A 16 -1.83 -2.39 -3.30
CA CYS A 16 -2.46 -1.08 -3.46
C CYS A 16 -3.97 -1.26 -3.61
N THR A 17 -4.74 -0.79 -2.63
CA THR A 17 -6.18 -0.95 -2.58
C THR A 17 -6.92 0.38 -2.69
N GLY A 18 -8.07 0.35 -3.32
CA GLY A 18 -8.98 1.50 -3.47
C GLY A 18 -9.60 1.59 -4.85
N GLU A 19 -10.61 2.43 -4.99
CA GLU A 19 -11.22 2.69 -6.30
C GLU A 19 -10.17 3.15 -7.33
N LEU A 20 -10.32 2.70 -8.57
CA LEU A 20 -9.44 3.08 -9.66
C LEU A 20 -9.90 4.44 -10.23
N LEU A 21 -9.49 5.51 -9.54
CA LEU A 21 -9.86 6.91 -9.83
C LEU A 21 -8.60 7.75 -10.10
N PRO A 22 -8.69 8.85 -10.88
CA PRO A 22 -7.55 9.73 -11.12
C PRO A 22 -6.88 10.24 -9.83
N ASN A 23 -7.67 10.51 -8.78
CA ASN A 23 -7.16 10.95 -7.48
C ASN A 23 -6.31 9.88 -6.77
N LYS A 24 -6.59 8.60 -7.00
CA LYS A 24 -5.86 7.47 -6.37
C LYS A 24 -4.51 7.19 -7.04
N ASN A 25 -4.32 7.65 -8.28
CA ASN A 25 -3.03 7.73 -8.97
C ASN A 25 -2.24 6.41 -9.00
N GLN A 26 -2.93 5.27 -9.15
CA GLN A 26 -2.30 3.95 -9.22
C GLN A 26 -1.29 3.83 -10.37
N ILE A 27 -1.40 4.68 -11.38
CA ILE A 27 -0.45 4.73 -12.49
C ILE A 27 0.99 4.98 -12.02
N THR A 28 1.19 5.76 -10.93
CA THR A 28 2.52 5.96 -10.35
C THR A 28 3.07 4.67 -9.73
N ALA A 29 2.23 3.86 -9.08
CA ALA A 29 2.64 2.54 -8.57
C ALA A 29 3.05 1.60 -9.72
N ILE A 30 2.30 1.60 -10.83
CA ILE A 30 2.63 0.81 -12.03
C ILE A 30 3.97 1.25 -12.62
N ARG A 31 4.19 2.56 -12.77
CA ARG A 31 5.47 3.11 -13.27
C ARG A 31 6.65 2.77 -12.37
N ALA A 32 6.45 2.79 -11.06
CA ALA A 32 7.47 2.38 -10.09
C ALA A 32 7.89 0.91 -10.29
N MET A 33 6.95 0.04 -10.72
CA MET A 33 7.27 -1.37 -11.01
C MET A 33 8.28 -1.54 -12.14
N ASP A 34 8.35 -0.65 -13.14
CA ASP A 34 9.34 -0.76 -14.22
C ASP A 34 10.79 -0.64 -13.72
N ALA A 35 11.03 0.25 -12.76
CA ALA A 35 12.34 0.37 -12.13
C ALA A 35 12.57 -0.73 -11.07
N LEU A 36 11.52 -1.11 -10.33
CA LEU A 36 11.62 -2.04 -9.21
C LEU A 36 11.90 -3.48 -9.68
N ARG A 37 11.25 -3.98 -10.75
CA ARG A 37 11.47 -5.33 -11.29
C ARG A 37 12.92 -5.61 -11.70
N LYS A 38 13.68 -4.57 -12.05
CA LYS A 38 15.09 -4.67 -12.42
C LYS A 38 15.99 -4.98 -11.21
N LYS A 39 15.54 -4.57 -10.00
CA LYS A 39 16.23 -4.79 -8.73
C LYS A 39 15.67 -5.98 -7.95
N GLN A 40 14.38 -6.26 -8.13
CA GLN A 40 13.61 -7.29 -7.44
C GLN A 40 12.78 -8.06 -8.47
N PRO A 41 13.35 -9.06 -9.16
CA PRO A 41 12.70 -9.73 -10.29
C PRO A 41 11.49 -10.58 -9.88
N ASN A 42 11.37 -10.96 -8.60
CA ASN A 42 10.24 -11.71 -8.05
C ASN A 42 9.24 -10.83 -7.28
N VAL A 43 9.12 -9.53 -7.65
CA VAL A 43 8.14 -8.61 -7.07
C VAL A 43 6.84 -8.62 -7.88
N ARG A 44 5.71 -8.51 -7.20
CA ARG A 44 4.37 -8.36 -7.80
C ARG A 44 3.60 -7.21 -7.14
N LEU A 45 2.93 -6.41 -7.95
CA LEU A 45 1.99 -5.39 -7.50
C LEU A 45 0.56 -5.90 -7.69
N LEU A 46 -0.19 -5.95 -6.60
CA LEU A 46 -1.62 -6.27 -6.59
C LEU A 46 -2.42 -4.98 -6.50
N LEU A 47 -3.28 -4.73 -7.49
CA LEU A 47 -4.19 -3.60 -7.54
C LEU A 47 -5.62 -4.10 -7.27
N ALA A 48 -6.14 -3.80 -6.09
CA ALA A 48 -7.49 -4.22 -5.68
C ALA A 48 -8.46 -3.03 -5.71
N GLY A 49 -9.47 -3.14 -6.54
CA GLY A 49 -10.53 -2.16 -6.74
C GLY A 49 -11.00 -2.11 -8.17
N ASN A 50 -12.10 -1.39 -8.39
CA ASN A 50 -12.67 -1.11 -9.70
C ASN A 50 -12.75 0.41 -9.89
N GLY A 51 -12.86 0.85 -11.13
CA GLY A 51 -13.07 2.26 -11.43
C GLY A 51 -12.79 2.64 -12.88
N PRO A 52 -13.10 3.86 -13.27
CA PRO A 52 -13.03 4.30 -14.65
C PRO A 52 -11.60 4.37 -15.24
N THR A 53 -10.57 4.41 -14.40
CA THR A 53 -9.17 4.45 -14.89
C THR A 53 -8.61 3.06 -15.21
N LEU A 54 -9.36 1.96 -14.99
CA LEU A 54 -8.86 0.60 -15.27
C LEU A 54 -8.31 0.43 -16.70
N PRO A 55 -8.97 0.88 -17.78
CA PRO A 55 -8.43 0.72 -19.12
C PRO A 55 -7.10 1.46 -19.33
N GLU A 56 -6.95 2.66 -18.76
CA GLU A 56 -5.71 3.43 -18.81
C GLU A 56 -4.58 2.71 -18.06
N LEU A 57 -4.86 2.17 -16.88
CA LEU A 57 -3.87 1.44 -16.07
C LEU A 57 -3.43 0.14 -16.78
N GLN A 58 -4.35 -0.58 -17.41
CA GLN A 58 -4.03 -1.78 -18.20
C GLN A 58 -3.18 -1.43 -19.45
N ALA A 59 -3.47 -0.31 -20.11
CA ALA A 59 -2.67 0.17 -21.22
C ALA A 59 -1.24 0.51 -20.78
N GLU A 60 -1.06 1.16 -19.63
CA GLU A 60 0.26 1.46 -19.08
C GLU A 60 1.04 0.18 -18.73
N VAL A 61 0.40 -0.80 -18.10
CA VAL A 61 0.99 -2.12 -17.82
C VAL A 61 1.48 -2.78 -19.11
N THR A 62 0.68 -2.71 -20.18
CA THR A 62 1.04 -3.28 -21.47
C THR A 62 2.19 -2.53 -22.12
N ALA A 63 2.14 -1.19 -22.11
CA ALA A 63 3.18 -0.34 -22.69
C ALA A 63 4.54 -0.54 -22.03
N LEU A 64 4.57 -0.81 -20.72
CA LEU A 64 5.79 -1.06 -19.95
C LEU A 64 6.21 -2.54 -19.91
N GLY A 65 5.43 -3.46 -20.51
CA GLY A 65 5.71 -4.90 -20.46
C GLY A 65 5.68 -5.48 -19.05
N LEU A 66 4.68 -5.08 -18.24
CA LEU A 66 4.56 -5.43 -16.83
C LEU A 66 3.46 -6.47 -16.53
N GLN A 67 2.95 -7.19 -17.54
CA GLN A 67 1.83 -8.12 -17.40
C GLN A 67 2.08 -9.22 -16.36
N GLU A 68 3.33 -9.66 -16.23
CA GLU A 68 3.73 -10.68 -15.25
C GLU A 68 4.00 -10.09 -13.84
N TYR A 69 4.03 -8.77 -13.70
CA TYR A 69 4.40 -8.05 -12.47
C TYR A 69 3.25 -7.28 -11.83
N VAL A 70 2.16 -7.04 -12.56
CA VAL A 70 1.00 -6.28 -12.08
C VAL A 70 -0.27 -7.08 -12.29
N GLU A 71 -0.99 -7.31 -11.22
CA GLU A 71 -2.24 -8.04 -11.19
C GLU A 71 -3.39 -7.14 -10.76
N PHE A 72 -4.47 -7.13 -11.55
CA PHE A 72 -5.71 -6.44 -11.22
C PHE A 72 -6.68 -7.42 -10.58
N LEU A 73 -6.88 -7.31 -9.27
CA LEU A 73 -7.75 -8.21 -8.49
C LEU A 73 -9.25 -7.87 -8.64
N GLY A 74 -9.59 -6.70 -9.22
CA GLY A 74 -10.95 -6.21 -9.24
C GLY A 74 -11.46 -5.86 -7.84
N TYR A 75 -12.78 -5.79 -7.67
CA TYR A 75 -13.40 -5.60 -6.36
C TYR A 75 -13.31 -6.89 -5.53
N ARG A 76 -12.80 -6.77 -4.29
CA ARG A 76 -12.63 -7.90 -3.37
C ARG A 76 -13.31 -7.61 -2.04
N THR A 77 -13.91 -8.62 -1.44
CA THR A 77 -14.49 -8.57 -0.09
C THR A 77 -13.61 -9.24 0.96
N ASP A 78 -12.52 -9.88 0.53
CA ASP A 78 -11.55 -10.61 1.35
C ASP A 78 -10.16 -9.96 1.31
N LEU A 79 -10.12 -8.63 1.30
CA LEU A 79 -8.88 -7.84 1.18
C LEU A 79 -7.89 -8.13 2.31
N GLU A 80 -8.37 -8.50 3.48
CA GLU A 80 -7.53 -8.88 4.63
C GLU A 80 -6.60 -10.05 4.30
N ARG A 81 -6.99 -10.98 3.43
CA ARG A 81 -6.15 -12.10 3.00
C ARG A 81 -4.94 -11.60 2.19
N TYR A 82 -5.18 -10.64 1.28
CA TYR A 82 -4.12 -10.03 0.47
C TYR A 82 -3.23 -9.11 1.30
N ALA A 83 -3.80 -8.35 2.23
CA ALA A 83 -3.03 -7.51 3.15
C ALA A 83 -2.14 -8.36 4.06
N ASN A 84 -2.60 -9.54 4.51
CA ASN A 84 -1.80 -10.45 5.31
C ASN A 84 -0.56 -10.98 4.56
N ILE A 85 -0.66 -11.26 3.26
CA ILE A 85 0.48 -11.75 2.47
C ILE A 85 1.38 -10.61 1.92
N ALA A 86 0.91 -9.36 1.96
CA ALA A 86 1.68 -8.22 1.47
C ALA A 86 2.96 -8.01 2.27
N ASP A 87 4.04 -7.66 1.57
CA ASP A 87 5.29 -7.21 2.18
C ASP A 87 5.28 -5.69 2.41
N VAL A 88 4.61 -4.93 1.52
CA VAL A 88 4.49 -3.46 1.62
C VAL A 88 3.09 -3.03 1.16
N ILE A 89 2.48 -2.11 1.91
CA ILE A 89 1.28 -1.39 1.47
C ILE A 89 1.68 -0.15 0.68
N VAL A 90 1.07 0.04 -0.48
CA VAL A 90 1.38 1.17 -1.39
C VAL A 90 0.15 2.04 -1.58
N SER A 91 0.31 3.36 -1.48
CA SER A 91 -0.75 4.33 -1.77
C SER A 91 -0.19 5.58 -2.45
N CYS A 92 -0.61 5.84 -3.70
CA CYS A 92 -0.09 6.93 -4.52
C CYS A 92 -1.03 8.14 -4.62
N SER A 93 -2.10 8.18 -3.83
CA SER A 93 -3.18 9.17 -3.92
C SER A 93 -2.69 10.61 -3.82
N TYR A 94 -3.25 11.50 -4.63
CA TYR A 94 -3.01 12.95 -4.53
C TYR A 94 -3.64 13.55 -3.27
N ARG A 95 -4.82 13.04 -2.86
CA ARG A 95 -5.54 13.50 -1.67
C ARG A 95 -6.22 12.34 -0.97
N GLU A 96 -6.15 12.38 0.37
CA GLU A 96 -6.91 11.50 1.26
C GLU A 96 -7.45 12.30 2.45
N GLY A 97 -8.57 11.82 2.99
CA GLY A 97 -9.04 12.19 4.33
C GLY A 97 -8.34 11.32 5.37
N LEU A 98 -8.99 10.22 5.76
CA LEU A 98 -8.38 9.14 6.55
C LEU A 98 -8.28 7.89 5.65
N PRO A 99 -7.08 7.51 5.17
CA PRO A 99 -6.92 6.37 4.27
C PRO A 99 -7.01 5.05 5.05
N MET A 100 -8.20 4.47 5.13
CA MET A 100 -8.45 3.24 5.90
C MET A 100 -7.60 2.06 5.42
N ASN A 101 -7.31 1.94 4.13
CA ASN A 101 -6.41 0.93 3.60
C ASN A 101 -5.00 0.98 4.21
N ILE A 102 -4.50 2.17 4.55
CA ILE A 102 -3.24 2.33 5.27
C ILE A 102 -3.41 1.92 6.72
N VAL A 103 -4.48 2.35 7.40
CA VAL A 103 -4.77 1.94 8.79
C VAL A 103 -4.83 0.42 8.90
N GLU A 104 -5.57 -0.24 8.01
CA GLU A 104 -5.70 -1.71 7.97
C GLU A 104 -4.34 -2.39 7.76
N GLY A 105 -3.53 -1.90 6.82
CA GLY A 105 -2.19 -2.42 6.59
C GLY A 105 -1.26 -2.24 7.80
N MET A 106 -1.29 -1.08 8.45
CA MET A 106 -0.52 -0.79 9.66
C MET A 106 -0.97 -1.68 10.83
N LEU A 107 -2.28 -1.94 11.00
CA LEU A 107 -2.81 -2.88 12.00
C LEU A 107 -2.34 -4.33 11.77
N LEU A 108 -1.95 -4.68 10.56
CA LEU A 108 -1.31 -5.95 10.22
C LEU A 108 0.22 -5.91 10.32
N GLY A 109 0.78 -4.83 10.86
CA GLY A 109 2.22 -4.64 11.01
C GLY A 109 2.96 -4.50 9.67
N LYS A 110 2.28 -4.03 8.61
CA LYS A 110 2.91 -3.85 7.30
C LYS A 110 3.54 -2.46 7.17
N PRO A 111 4.77 -2.35 6.65
CA PRO A 111 5.35 -1.07 6.32
C PRO A 111 4.60 -0.44 5.15
N VAL A 112 4.62 0.89 5.10
CA VAL A 112 3.87 1.66 4.12
C VAL A 112 4.81 2.49 3.26
N ALA A 113 4.58 2.49 1.94
CA ALA A 113 5.15 3.45 1.00
C ALA A 113 4.01 4.27 0.39
N ALA A 114 3.92 5.56 0.73
CA ALA A 114 2.79 6.38 0.32
C ALA A 114 3.21 7.74 -0.25
N SER A 115 2.30 8.35 -1.00
CA SER A 115 2.46 9.70 -1.50
C SER A 115 2.31 10.74 -0.38
N TYR A 116 2.99 11.87 -0.53
CA TYR A 116 2.87 12.97 0.40
C TYR A 116 1.56 13.73 0.19
N ASN A 117 0.60 13.54 1.10
CA ASN A 117 -0.66 14.28 1.15
C ASN A 117 -1.14 14.42 2.60
N ARG A 118 -2.21 15.19 2.82
CA ARG A 118 -2.71 15.48 4.16
C ARG A 118 -3.07 14.20 4.94
N GLY A 119 -3.90 13.33 4.36
CA GLY A 119 -4.37 12.12 5.05
C GLY A 119 -3.25 11.15 5.37
N HIS A 120 -2.29 10.97 4.46
CA HIS A 120 -1.13 10.11 4.72
C HIS A 120 -0.24 10.64 5.86
N ARG A 121 -0.07 11.96 5.97
CA ARG A 121 0.72 12.61 7.05
C ARG A 121 0.15 12.39 8.44
N GLU A 122 -1.16 12.20 8.58
CA GLU A 122 -1.78 11.88 9.87
C GLU A 122 -1.35 10.49 10.37
N LEU A 123 -1.16 9.54 9.44
CA LEU A 123 -0.85 8.16 9.76
C LEU A 123 0.65 7.85 9.71
N ILE A 124 1.35 8.38 8.72
CA ILE A 124 2.75 8.00 8.45
C ILE A 124 3.70 9.02 9.07
N VAL A 125 4.58 8.52 9.92
CA VAL A 125 5.76 9.23 10.38
C VAL A 125 6.93 8.80 9.50
N PRO A 126 7.50 9.70 8.66
CA PRO A 126 8.57 9.36 7.74
C PRO A 126 9.74 8.68 8.44
N ASP A 127 10.29 7.64 7.82
CA ASP A 127 11.42 6.83 8.30
C ASP A 127 11.16 6.05 9.60
N VAL A 128 9.97 6.19 10.20
CA VAL A 128 9.57 5.50 11.44
C VAL A 128 8.48 4.45 11.16
N THR A 129 7.34 4.86 10.56
CA THR A 129 6.22 3.95 10.27
C THR A 129 6.08 3.62 8.79
N GLY A 130 6.86 4.27 7.94
CA GLY A 130 6.83 4.09 6.48
C GLY A 130 7.59 5.19 5.76
N TYR A 131 7.45 5.22 4.46
CA TYR A 131 8.02 6.24 3.60
C TYR A 131 6.93 7.09 2.94
N MET A 132 7.22 8.38 2.81
CA MET A 132 6.40 9.29 2.00
C MET A 132 7.24 9.93 0.91
N VAL A 133 6.70 9.92 -0.31
CA VAL A 133 7.34 10.49 -1.51
C VAL A 133 6.37 11.38 -2.29
N SER A 134 6.87 12.16 -3.23
CA SER A 134 6.00 12.93 -4.12
C SER A 134 5.04 12.00 -4.90
N PRO A 135 3.75 12.34 -5.03
CA PRO A 135 2.78 11.47 -5.70
C PRO A 135 3.07 11.23 -7.19
N ALA A 136 3.88 12.08 -7.83
CA ALA A 136 4.25 11.92 -9.24
C ALA A 136 5.63 11.27 -9.44
N ASP A 137 6.34 10.93 -8.37
CA ASP A 137 7.72 10.42 -8.42
C ASP A 137 7.77 8.90 -8.31
N ALA A 138 7.61 8.23 -9.45
CA ALA A 138 7.65 6.77 -9.55
C ALA A 138 9.02 6.19 -9.19
N ASP A 139 10.11 6.89 -9.49
CA ASP A 139 11.46 6.44 -9.19
C ASP A 139 11.72 6.47 -7.69
N ALA A 140 11.28 7.52 -6.99
CA ALA A 140 11.36 7.58 -5.53
C ALA A 140 10.50 6.48 -4.87
N PHE A 141 9.30 6.17 -5.39
CA PHE A 141 8.52 5.03 -4.93
C PHE A 141 9.30 3.72 -5.09
N ALA A 142 9.87 3.46 -6.26
CA ALA A 142 10.65 2.26 -6.54
C ALA A 142 11.85 2.15 -5.59
N GLU A 143 12.57 3.25 -5.33
CA GLU A 143 13.71 3.28 -4.42
C GLU A 143 13.29 2.93 -3.00
N ARG A 144 12.26 3.59 -2.45
CA ARG A 144 11.81 3.36 -1.07
C ARG A 144 11.24 1.97 -0.87
N ILE A 145 10.47 1.46 -1.84
CA ILE A 145 9.99 0.07 -1.81
C ILE A 145 11.16 -0.91 -1.87
N SER A 146 12.15 -0.68 -2.72
CA SER A 146 13.35 -1.54 -2.82
C SER A 146 14.11 -1.62 -1.49
N ILE A 147 14.24 -0.50 -0.76
CA ILE A 147 14.85 -0.46 0.58
C ILE A 147 14.06 -1.33 1.57
N LEU A 148 12.73 -1.22 1.58
CA LEU A 148 11.88 -2.04 2.43
C LEU A 148 12.03 -3.52 2.11
N LEU A 149 11.93 -3.91 0.85
CA LEU A 149 12.02 -5.31 0.43
C LEU A 149 13.41 -5.93 0.68
N GLY A 150 14.45 -5.12 0.66
CA GLY A 150 15.83 -5.55 0.87
C GLY A 150 16.28 -5.60 2.35
N ASN A 151 15.47 -5.11 3.30
CA ASN A 151 15.86 -5.01 4.71
C ASN A 151 14.74 -5.43 5.67
N SER A 152 14.70 -6.72 5.97
CA SER A 152 13.65 -7.30 6.84
C SER A 152 13.66 -6.72 8.26
N ALA A 153 14.81 -6.36 8.80
CA ALA A 153 14.90 -5.73 10.13
C ALA A 153 14.28 -4.32 10.14
N LEU A 154 14.51 -3.53 9.09
CA LEU A 154 13.88 -2.23 8.91
C LEU A 154 12.36 -2.37 8.72
N THR A 155 11.94 -3.27 7.84
CA THR A 155 10.53 -3.59 7.57
C THR A 155 9.79 -4.00 8.84
N GLY A 156 10.40 -4.87 9.66
CA GLY A 156 9.83 -5.29 10.94
C GLY A 156 9.69 -4.15 11.95
N ARG A 157 10.71 -3.28 12.06
CA ARG A 157 10.63 -2.10 12.95
C ARG A 157 9.55 -1.11 12.49
N MET A 158 9.51 -0.79 11.19
CA MET A 158 8.51 0.14 10.64
C MET A 158 7.09 -0.43 10.77
N GLY A 159 6.92 -1.72 10.51
CA GLY A 159 5.63 -2.39 10.67
C GLY A 159 5.15 -2.37 12.12
N HIS A 160 6.04 -2.63 13.09
CA HIS A 160 5.70 -2.57 14.52
C HIS A 160 5.33 -1.15 14.96
N ALA A 161 6.13 -0.14 14.61
CA ALA A 161 5.81 1.26 14.90
C ALA A 161 4.50 1.70 14.24
N GLY A 162 4.24 1.22 13.01
CA GLY A 162 2.98 1.42 12.31
C GLY A 162 1.80 0.82 13.05
N TYR A 163 1.94 -0.43 13.49
CA TYR A 163 0.91 -1.12 14.29
C TYR A 163 0.55 -0.34 15.56
N GLU A 164 1.55 0.08 16.35
CA GLU A 164 1.31 0.87 17.56
C GLU A 164 0.55 2.17 17.27
N LYS A 165 0.96 2.89 16.22
CA LYS A 165 0.28 4.13 15.84
C LYS A 165 -1.15 3.89 15.34
N ALA A 166 -1.39 2.82 14.58
CA ALA A 166 -2.71 2.49 14.03
C ALA A 166 -3.72 2.09 15.11
N GLN A 167 -3.28 1.62 16.29
CA GLN A 167 -4.16 1.33 17.42
C GLN A 167 -5.00 2.55 17.83
N LEU A 168 -4.52 3.77 17.65
CA LEU A 168 -5.27 4.99 17.94
C LEU A 168 -6.54 5.12 17.08
N TYR A 169 -6.57 4.46 15.93
CA TYR A 169 -7.69 4.46 14.98
C TYR A 169 -8.55 3.18 15.07
N ALA A 170 -8.25 2.29 16.02
CA ALA A 170 -9.07 1.10 16.25
C ALA A 170 -10.44 1.51 16.81
N ASP A 171 -11.49 0.80 16.40
CA ASP A 171 -12.89 1.10 16.74
C ASP A 171 -13.10 1.25 18.28
N THR A 172 -12.45 0.42 19.08
CA THR A 172 -12.50 0.48 20.55
C THR A 172 -12.01 1.82 21.11
N ASN A 173 -10.91 2.35 20.59
CA ASN A 173 -10.33 3.62 21.05
C ASN A 173 -11.16 4.81 20.58
N VAL A 174 -11.61 4.79 19.34
CA VAL A 174 -12.50 5.83 18.78
C VAL A 174 -13.81 5.89 19.57
N ARG A 175 -14.41 4.74 19.92
CA ARG A 175 -15.63 4.70 20.74
C ARG A 175 -15.40 5.27 22.13
N GLN A 176 -14.29 4.97 22.78
CA GLN A 176 -13.95 5.51 24.11
C GLN A 176 -13.79 7.03 24.08
N GLU A 177 -13.10 7.57 23.06
CA GLU A 177 -12.95 9.01 22.89
C GLU A 177 -14.29 9.70 22.62
N LEU A 178 -15.15 9.13 21.76
CA LEU A 178 -16.49 9.65 21.51
C LEU A 178 -17.37 9.63 22.77
N GLN A 179 -17.32 8.56 23.55
CA GLN A 179 -18.04 8.49 24.84
C GLN A 179 -17.57 9.60 25.80
N ALA A 180 -16.27 9.82 25.91
CA ALA A 180 -15.72 10.87 26.78
C ALA A 180 -16.13 12.28 26.34
N VAL A 181 -16.24 12.53 25.02
CA VAL A 181 -16.65 13.84 24.47
C VAL A 181 -18.16 14.09 24.63
N TYR A 182 -18.97 13.07 24.47
CA TYR A 182 -20.43 13.23 24.48
C TYR A 182 -21.08 12.85 25.81
N GLU A 183 -20.27 12.44 26.81
CA GLU A 183 -20.75 11.97 28.14
C GLU A 183 -21.89 10.92 28.06
N LEU A 184 -21.76 10.00 27.08
CA LEU A 184 -22.75 8.95 26.79
C LEU A 184 -22.56 7.72 27.70
#